data_91adcb47065743ec655cfdc78e76c1cd
#
_entry.id   91adcb47065743ec655cfdc78e76c1cd
#
_cell.length_a   1.000
_cell.length_b   1.000
_cell.length_c   1.000
_cell.angle_alpha   90.00
_cell.angle_beta   90.00
_cell.angle_gamma   90.00
#
_symmetry.space_group_name_H-M   'P 1'
#
loop_
_entity.id
_entity.type
_entity.pdbx_description
1 polymer ?
#
loop_
_entity_poly.entity_id
_entity_poly.type
_entity_poly.pdbx_seq_one_letter_code
_entity_poly.pdbx_strand_id
1 'polypeptide(L)'
;DAQIQFDKYCDDLFSEELEDDALTAHFDISNPSDYGLKYDEEDYTLGHVSDEDTKESFDELKKAKTDLEEFDRSGLTSSQKQTYDTLESYFEIQLSYEGTTELQSIFAPQSGVVANLFTTLSEFTFYEKDDTDLYLAVLKDTKRYMDECIEFTRKQAEDGYFMAEDIAQQSIDECEKHIKNDKSVD
;
A
#
# COMPACT_ATOMS: atom_id res chain seq x y z
N ASP A 1 32.61 -3.81 6.36
CA ASP A 1 32.60 -4.38 5.01
C ASP A 1 31.36 -3.86 4.28
N ALA A 2 31.55 -3.23 3.11
CA ALA A 2 30.45 -2.60 2.34
C ALA A 2 29.32 -3.58 2.00
N GLN A 3 29.65 -4.85 1.76
CA GLN A 3 28.67 -5.91 1.45
C GLN A 3 27.76 -6.19 2.64
N ILE A 4 28.30 -6.25 3.86
CA ILE A 4 27.51 -6.45 5.10
C ILE A 4 26.60 -5.24 5.34
N GLN A 5 27.10 -4.04 5.08
CA GLN A 5 26.30 -2.81 5.26
C GLN A 5 25.17 -2.74 4.22
N PHE A 6 25.40 -3.19 3.00
CA PHE A 6 24.37 -3.25 1.98
C PHE A 6 23.29 -4.29 2.33
N ASP A 7 23.67 -5.48 2.80
CA ASP A 7 22.69 -6.47 3.25
C ASP A 7 21.85 -5.91 4.41
N LYS A 8 22.50 -5.24 5.38
CA LYS A 8 21.79 -4.58 6.47
C LYS A 8 20.82 -3.50 5.97
N TYR A 9 21.24 -2.68 5.02
CA TYR A 9 20.36 -1.68 4.41
C TYR A 9 19.11 -2.32 3.77
N CYS A 10 19.26 -3.44 3.06
CA CYS A 10 18.14 -4.17 2.49
C CYS A 10 17.23 -4.77 3.57
N ASP A 11 17.82 -5.29 4.65
CA ASP A 11 17.06 -5.83 5.79
C ASP A 11 16.31 -4.71 6.54
N ASP A 12 16.94 -3.55 6.74
CA ASP A 12 16.32 -2.38 7.35
C ASP A 12 15.13 -1.88 6.51
N LEU A 13 15.29 -1.72 5.18
CA LEU A 13 14.19 -1.33 4.28
C LEU A 13 13.01 -2.30 4.36
N PHE A 14 13.28 -3.60 4.35
CA PHE A 14 12.24 -4.62 4.46
C PHE A 14 11.52 -4.53 5.81
N SER A 15 12.25 -4.30 6.89
CA SER A 15 11.66 -4.19 8.23
C SER A 15 10.82 -2.92 8.37
N GLU A 16 11.30 -1.77 7.87
CA GLU A 16 10.59 -0.49 7.89
C GLU A 16 9.24 -0.62 7.14
N GLU A 17 9.24 -1.19 5.93
CA GLU A 17 8.01 -1.43 5.15
C GLU A 17 6.98 -2.26 5.91
N LEU A 18 7.45 -3.30 6.63
CA LEU A 18 6.57 -4.16 7.39
C LEU A 18 6.10 -3.56 8.70
N GLU A 19 6.92 -2.71 9.35
CA GLU A 19 6.52 -2.03 10.59
C GLU A 19 5.36 -1.05 10.33
N ASP A 20 5.32 -0.43 9.16
CA ASP A 20 4.35 0.60 8.81
C ASP A 20 3.04 0.05 8.24
N ASP A 21 3.01 -1.21 7.78
CA ASP A 21 1.82 -1.83 7.20
C ASP A 21 1.55 -3.24 7.74
N ALA A 22 0.85 -3.28 8.89
CA ALA A 22 0.44 -4.52 9.54
C ALA A 22 -0.44 -5.41 8.67
N LEU A 23 -1.29 -4.82 7.82
CA LEU A 23 -2.17 -5.56 6.94
C LEU A 23 -1.39 -6.25 5.82
N THR A 24 -0.46 -5.55 5.17
CA THR A 24 0.47 -6.14 4.19
C THR A 24 1.33 -7.23 4.85
N ALA A 25 1.86 -6.97 6.04
CA ALA A 25 2.62 -7.97 6.78
C ALA A 25 1.81 -9.24 7.06
N HIS A 26 0.51 -9.13 7.37
CA HIS A 26 -0.38 -10.27 7.58
C HIS A 26 -0.56 -11.14 6.32
N PHE A 27 -0.56 -10.53 5.12
CA PHE A 27 -0.65 -11.27 3.86
C PHE A 27 0.69 -11.88 3.43
N ASP A 28 1.79 -11.17 3.64
CA ASP A 28 3.08 -11.51 3.05
C ASP A 28 3.95 -12.38 3.95
N ILE A 29 3.72 -12.36 5.29
CA ILE A 29 4.56 -13.08 6.24
C ILE A 29 3.73 -14.00 7.13
N SER A 30 4.17 -15.28 7.18
CA SER A 30 3.48 -16.29 8.01
C SER A 30 3.61 -16.05 9.50
N ASN A 31 4.64 -15.36 9.96
CA ASN A 31 4.91 -15.13 11.38
C ASN A 31 5.71 -13.83 11.59
N PRO A 32 5.04 -12.69 11.74
CA PRO A 32 5.69 -11.39 11.94
C PRO A 32 6.66 -11.37 13.14
N SER A 33 6.38 -12.13 14.18
CA SER A 33 7.23 -12.18 15.37
C SER A 33 8.64 -12.76 15.12
N ASP A 34 8.84 -13.55 14.06
CA ASP A 34 10.15 -14.06 13.67
C ASP A 34 11.07 -12.92 13.15
N TYR A 35 10.47 -11.83 12.71
CA TYR A 35 11.13 -10.60 12.27
C TYR A 35 11.17 -9.52 13.38
N GLY A 36 10.71 -9.85 14.59
CA GLY A 36 10.64 -8.90 15.71
C GLY A 36 9.45 -7.95 15.65
N LEU A 37 8.57 -8.10 14.66
CA LEU A 37 7.39 -7.29 14.45
C LEU A 37 6.27 -7.68 15.42
N LYS A 38 5.55 -6.66 15.91
CA LYS A 38 4.39 -6.83 16.78
C LYS A 38 3.38 -5.76 16.42
N TYR A 39 2.15 -6.19 16.19
CA TYR A 39 1.05 -5.31 15.86
C TYR A 39 -0.08 -5.47 16.87
N ASP A 40 -0.70 -4.37 17.20
CA ASP A 40 -1.94 -4.32 17.97
C ASP A 40 -3.14 -4.14 17.01
N GLU A 41 -4.38 -4.28 17.52
CA GLU A 41 -5.61 -4.11 16.70
C GLU A 41 -5.63 -2.75 15.96
N GLU A 42 -5.06 -1.71 16.56
CA GLU A 42 -5.05 -0.34 16.02
C GLU A 42 -4.10 -0.17 14.83
N ASP A 43 -3.14 -1.06 14.64
CA ASP A 43 -2.18 -1.03 13.53
C ASP A 43 -2.80 -1.57 12.22
N TYR A 44 -3.88 -2.34 12.33
CA TYR A 44 -4.57 -2.93 11.17
C TYR A 44 -5.51 -1.92 10.50
N THR A 45 -4.99 -1.15 9.59
CA THR A 45 -5.69 -0.14 8.80
C THR A 45 -5.60 -0.41 7.31
N LEU A 46 -6.38 0.32 6.52
CA LEU A 46 -6.34 0.30 5.05
C LEU A 46 -5.38 1.36 4.48
N GLY A 47 -4.48 1.88 5.32
CA GLY A 47 -3.64 3.01 4.96
C GLY A 47 -4.41 4.33 4.90
N HIS A 48 -3.80 5.37 4.35
CA HIS A 48 -4.38 6.70 4.25
C HIS A 48 -4.34 7.25 2.82
N VAL A 49 -5.27 8.14 2.52
CA VAL A 49 -5.34 8.84 1.24
C VAL A 49 -5.42 10.35 1.50
N SER A 50 -4.25 10.96 1.71
CA SER A 50 -4.14 12.41 1.91
C SER A 50 -2.92 12.99 1.22
N ASP A 51 -2.88 14.32 1.07
CA ASP A 51 -1.70 15.02 0.56
C ASP A 51 -0.50 14.90 1.51
N GLU A 52 -0.75 14.80 2.82
CA GLU A 52 0.28 14.67 3.85
C GLU A 52 0.95 13.31 3.76
N ASP A 53 0.16 12.24 3.75
CA ASP A 53 0.68 10.86 3.62
C ASP A 53 1.39 10.67 2.27
N THR A 54 0.81 11.21 1.18
CA THR A 54 1.44 11.18 -0.14
C THR A 54 2.82 11.86 -0.11
N LYS A 55 2.92 13.03 0.54
CA LYS A 55 4.19 13.74 0.65
C LYS A 55 5.20 12.96 1.50
N GLU A 56 4.76 12.42 2.62
CA GLU A 56 5.60 11.61 3.52
C GLU A 56 6.18 10.41 2.78
N SER A 57 5.35 9.63 2.07
CA SER A 57 5.80 8.50 1.26
C SER A 57 6.84 8.88 0.20
N PHE A 58 6.68 10.03 -0.49
CA PHE A 58 7.71 10.50 -1.42
C PHE A 58 8.99 10.96 -0.73
N ASP A 59 8.91 11.56 0.45
CA ASP A 59 10.09 11.97 1.22
C ASP A 59 10.87 10.73 1.72
N GLU A 60 10.19 9.67 2.12
CA GLU A 60 10.78 8.37 2.48
C GLU A 60 11.45 7.68 1.27
N LEU A 61 10.78 7.64 0.12
CA LEU A 61 11.36 7.11 -1.11
C LEU A 61 12.63 7.87 -1.52
N LYS A 62 12.65 9.20 -1.38
CA LYS A 62 13.84 10.02 -1.65
C LYS A 62 14.97 9.70 -0.69
N LYS A 63 14.64 9.53 0.58
CA LYS A 63 15.62 9.14 1.60
C LYS A 63 16.21 7.77 1.27
N ALA A 64 15.36 6.77 1.05
CA ALA A 64 15.79 5.41 0.71
C ALA A 64 16.69 5.38 -0.55
N LYS A 65 16.32 6.14 -1.59
CA LYS A 65 17.17 6.29 -2.79
C LYS A 65 18.50 6.92 -2.47
N THR A 66 18.53 7.98 -1.66
CA THR A 66 19.77 8.66 -1.27
C THR A 66 20.69 7.72 -0.48
N ASP A 67 20.12 6.97 0.44
CA ASP A 67 20.84 5.98 1.25
C ASP A 67 21.40 4.84 0.37
N LEU A 68 20.66 4.41 -0.67
CA LEU A 68 21.14 3.45 -1.67
C LEU A 68 22.36 3.99 -2.45
N GLU A 69 22.32 5.25 -2.86
CA GLU A 69 23.38 5.91 -3.64
C GLU A 69 24.69 6.09 -2.87
N GLU A 70 24.68 5.94 -1.53
CA GLU A 70 25.91 5.95 -0.72
C GLU A 70 26.79 4.69 -0.91
N PHE A 71 26.22 3.61 -1.45
CA PHE A 71 26.97 2.38 -1.70
C PHE A 71 27.74 2.41 -3.02
N ASP A 72 29.04 2.09 -2.96
CA ASP A 72 29.81 1.81 -4.17
C ASP A 72 29.39 0.46 -4.76
N ARG A 73 28.51 0.52 -5.77
CA ARG A 73 28.02 -0.66 -6.49
C ARG A 73 29.17 -1.57 -6.98
N SER A 74 30.35 -1.03 -7.33
CA SER A 74 31.47 -1.82 -7.85
C SER A 74 31.98 -2.83 -6.83
N GLY A 75 31.92 -2.50 -5.53
CA GLY A 75 32.34 -3.33 -4.40
C GLY A 75 31.36 -4.43 -3.99
N LEU A 76 30.15 -4.43 -4.54
CA LEU A 76 29.10 -5.40 -4.22
C LEU A 76 29.30 -6.75 -4.96
N THR A 77 28.74 -7.82 -4.40
CA THR A 77 28.66 -9.13 -5.08
C THR A 77 27.74 -9.06 -6.30
N SER A 78 27.74 -10.08 -7.14
CA SER A 78 26.88 -10.12 -8.33
C SER A 78 25.39 -10.12 -7.96
N SER A 79 25.00 -10.80 -6.89
CA SER A 79 23.62 -10.81 -6.39
C SER A 79 23.22 -9.44 -5.84
N GLN A 80 24.07 -8.84 -5.00
CA GLN A 80 23.83 -7.51 -4.44
C GLN A 80 23.76 -6.43 -5.52
N LYS A 81 24.56 -6.53 -6.58
CA LYS A 81 24.46 -5.62 -7.75
C LYS A 81 23.10 -5.71 -8.42
N GLN A 82 22.56 -6.91 -8.54
CA GLN A 82 21.22 -7.09 -9.11
C GLN A 82 20.15 -6.47 -8.20
N THR A 83 20.25 -6.66 -6.89
CA THR A 83 19.36 -6.02 -5.91
C THR A 83 19.48 -4.50 -5.99
N TYR A 84 20.70 -3.96 -6.01
CA TYR A 84 20.96 -2.53 -6.15
C TYR A 84 20.29 -1.95 -7.40
N ASP A 85 20.51 -2.57 -8.57
CA ASP A 85 19.94 -2.10 -9.85
C ASP A 85 18.40 -2.17 -9.84
N THR A 86 17.83 -3.17 -9.14
CA THR A 86 16.39 -3.31 -8.99
C THR A 86 15.82 -2.20 -8.10
N LEU A 87 16.42 -1.95 -6.94
CA LEU A 87 16.00 -0.88 -6.03
C LEU A 87 16.17 0.50 -6.67
N GLU A 88 17.29 0.77 -7.34
CA GLU A 88 17.52 2.02 -8.05
C GLU A 88 16.40 2.28 -9.07
N SER A 89 16.11 1.27 -9.92
CA SER A 89 15.04 1.37 -10.91
C SER A 89 13.65 1.53 -10.28
N TYR A 90 13.40 0.85 -9.17
CA TYR A 90 12.14 0.96 -8.41
C TYR A 90 11.96 2.38 -7.88
N PHE A 91 12.95 2.93 -7.19
CA PHE A 91 12.87 4.29 -6.65
C PHE A 91 12.74 5.33 -7.76
N GLU A 92 13.45 5.19 -8.89
CA GLU A 92 13.31 6.11 -10.02
C GLU A 92 11.90 6.10 -10.59
N ILE A 93 11.30 4.92 -10.75
CA ILE A 93 9.92 4.78 -11.25
C ILE A 93 8.94 5.39 -10.25
N GLN A 94 9.03 5.05 -8.97
CA GLN A 94 8.11 5.57 -7.95
C GLN A 94 8.21 7.10 -7.84
N LEU A 95 9.41 7.64 -7.78
CA LEU A 95 9.62 9.09 -7.71
C LEU A 95 9.17 9.83 -8.99
N SER A 96 9.09 9.16 -10.13
CA SER A 96 8.55 9.76 -11.36
C SER A 96 7.07 10.10 -11.29
N TYR A 97 6.35 9.50 -10.32
CA TYR A 97 4.94 9.80 -10.07
C TYR A 97 4.73 11.02 -9.15
N GLU A 98 5.79 11.57 -8.55
CA GLU A 98 5.66 12.78 -7.72
C GLU A 98 5.06 13.93 -8.54
N GLY A 99 4.01 14.56 -8.01
CA GLY A 99 3.26 15.61 -8.68
C GLY A 99 2.26 15.12 -9.75
N THR A 100 2.06 13.81 -9.90
CA THR A 100 1.04 13.24 -10.79
C THR A 100 -0.04 12.47 -10.05
N THR A 101 -0.04 12.49 -8.73
CA THR A 101 -0.98 11.77 -7.86
C THR A 101 -2.44 12.11 -8.18
N GLU A 102 -2.71 13.37 -8.54
CA GLU A 102 -4.03 13.84 -8.95
C GLU A 102 -4.56 13.19 -10.25
N LEU A 103 -3.69 12.51 -11.01
CA LEU A 103 -4.10 11.79 -12.23
C LEU A 103 -4.52 10.34 -11.94
N GLN A 104 -4.40 9.87 -10.70
CA GLN A 104 -4.77 8.52 -10.31
C GLN A 104 -6.30 8.36 -10.29
N SER A 105 -6.81 7.31 -10.91
CA SER A 105 -8.24 6.97 -10.86
C SER A 105 -8.50 6.01 -9.69
N ILE A 106 -8.68 6.57 -8.48
CA ILE A 106 -8.90 5.77 -7.25
C ILE A 106 -10.12 4.84 -7.39
N PHE A 107 -11.19 5.29 -8.01
CA PHE A 107 -12.41 4.51 -8.23
C PHE A 107 -12.45 3.82 -9.60
N ALA A 108 -11.31 3.43 -10.17
CA ALA A 108 -11.31 2.65 -11.40
C ALA A 108 -12.09 1.32 -11.21
N PRO A 109 -12.97 0.91 -12.15
CA PRO A 109 -13.88 -0.22 -11.94
C PRO A 109 -13.21 -1.57 -11.66
N GLN A 110 -12.02 -1.81 -12.24
CA GLN A 110 -11.34 -3.11 -12.16
C GLN A 110 -10.16 -3.14 -11.19
N SER A 111 -9.55 -1.98 -10.93
CA SER A 111 -8.32 -1.86 -10.13
C SER A 111 -8.39 -0.75 -9.08
N GLY A 112 -9.57 -0.18 -8.89
CA GLY A 112 -9.79 0.86 -7.89
C GLY A 112 -10.05 0.30 -6.50
N VAL A 113 -10.17 1.20 -5.55
CA VAL A 113 -10.30 0.88 -4.12
C VAL A 113 -11.47 -0.05 -3.80
N VAL A 114 -12.60 0.03 -4.53
CA VAL A 114 -13.76 -0.84 -4.26
C VAL A 114 -13.42 -2.29 -4.57
N ALA A 115 -12.86 -2.57 -5.76
CA ALA A 115 -12.48 -3.92 -6.15
C ALA A 115 -11.38 -4.49 -5.25
N ASN A 116 -10.36 -3.68 -4.94
CA ASN A 116 -9.26 -4.07 -4.07
C ASN A 116 -9.73 -4.34 -2.64
N LEU A 117 -10.59 -3.50 -2.08
CA LEU A 117 -11.15 -3.70 -0.74
C LEU A 117 -11.88 -5.04 -0.60
N PHE A 118 -12.73 -5.39 -1.57
CA PHE A 118 -13.42 -6.68 -1.54
C PHE A 118 -12.46 -7.86 -1.69
N THR A 119 -11.43 -7.73 -2.51
CA THR A 119 -10.37 -8.73 -2.62
C THR A 119 -9.64 -8.91 -1.29
N THR A 120 -9.15 -7.83 -0.71
CA THR A 120 -8.46 -7.83 0.59
C THR A 120 -9.30 -8.51 1.67
N LEU A 121 -10.56 -8.11 1.81
CA LEU A 121 -11.45 -8.67 2.82
C LEU A 121 -11.79 -10.15 2.56
N SER A 122 -11.93 -10.57 1.31
CA SER A 122 -12.27 -11.95 0.97
C SER A 122 -11.09 -12.92 1.03
N GLU A 123 -9.88 -12.42 0.86
CA GLU A 123 -8.64 -13.21 0.89
C GLU A 123 -7.96 -13.19 2.27
N PHE A 124 -8.50 -12.43 3.23
CA PHE A 124 -7.98 -12.39 4.59
C PHE A 124 -7.98 -13.79 5.19
N THR A 125 -6.81 -14.24 5.60
CA THR A 125 -6.63 -15.60 6.13
C THR A 125 -6.58 -15.58 7.65
N PHE A 126 -7.40 -16.40 8.28
CA PHE A 126 -7.43 -16.57 9.74
C PHE A 126 -6.47 -17.71 10.12
N TYR A 127 -5.29 -17.38 10.61
CA TYR A 127 -4.29 -18.35 11.07
C TYR A 127 -4.54 -18.75 12.51
N GLU A 128 -5.04 -17.80 13.33
CA GLU A 128 -5.36 -18.01 14.73
C GLU A 128 -6.64 -17.25 15.13
N LYS A 129 -7.10 -17.47 16.37
CA LYS A 129 -8.39 -16.93 16.82
C LYS A 129 -8.39 -15.40 16.88
N ASP A 130 -7.27 -14.81 17.27
CA ASP A 130 -7.14 -13.36 17.48
C ASP A 130 -7.20 -12.59 16.16
N ASP A 131 -6.94 -13.25 15.01
CA ASP A 131 -7.11 -12.67 13.67
C ASP A 131 -8.56 -12.22 13.40
N THR A 132 -9.53 -12.73 14.15
CA THR A 132 -10.91 -12.26 14.06
C THR A 132 -11.03 -10.79 14.49
N ASP A 133 -10.32 -10.38 15.53
CA ASP A 133 -10.34 -9.02 16.03
C ASP A 133 -9.59 -8.09 15.05
N LEU A 134 -8.50 -8.56 14.45
CA LEU A 134 -7.76 -7.86 13.41
C LEU A 134 -8.63 -7.64 12.16
N TYR A 135 -9.32 -8.67 11.69
CA TYR A 135 -10.26 -8.54 10.57
C TYR A 135 -11.38 -7.54 10.85
N LEU A 136 -11.90 -7.53 12.08
CA LEU A 136 -12.93 -6.57 12.50
C LEU A 136 -12.37 -5.14 12.57
N ALA A 137 -11.09 -4.95 12.90
CA ALA A 137 -10.43 -3.65 12.86
C ALA A 137 -10.39 -3.10 11.43
N VAL A 138 -9.93 -3.90 10.46
CA VAL A 138 -9.94 -3.54 9.03
C VAL A 138 -11.34 -3.20 8.54
N LEU A 139 -12.35 -4.00 8.91
CA LEU A 139 -13.75 -3.72 8.56
C LEU A 139 -14.24 -2.38 9.13
N LYS A 140 -13.91 -2.07 10.37
CA LYS A 140 -14.29 -0.79 11.00
C LYS A 140 -13.62 0.40 10.31
N ASP A 141 -12.37 0.20 9.87
CA ASP A 141 -11.58 1.23 9.20
C ASP A 141 -12.07 1.56 7.79
N THR A 142 -12.79 0.65 7.15
CA THR A 142 -13.32 0.81 5.79
C THR A 142 -14.03 2.14 5.58
N LYS A 143 -14.82 2.58 6.58
CA LYS A 143 -15.55 3.84 6.44
C LYS A 143 -14.63 5.05 6.37
N ARG A 144 -13.63 5.13 7.25
CA ARG A 144 -12.64 6.22 7.25
C ARG A 144 -11.90 6.25 5.92
N TYR A 145 -11.38 5.11 5.50
CA TYR A 145 -10.64 4.98 4.25
C TYR A 145 -11.48 5.39 3.03
N MET A 146 -12.73 4.95 2.95
CA MET A 146 -13.63 5.35 1.86
C MET A 146 -13.98 6.84 1.89
N ASP A 147 -14.14 7.44 3.08
CA ASP A 147 -14.37 8.88 3.21
C ASP A 147 -13.16 9.68 2.68
N GLU A 148 -11.93 9.25 2.96
CA GLU A 148 -10.69 9.86 2.42
C GLU A 148 -10.62 9.71 0.89
N CYS A 149 -10.90 8.53 0.33
CA CYS A 149 -10.94 8.29 -1.12
C CYS A 149 -11.98 9.21 -1.82
N ILE A 150 -13.14 9.40 -1.20
CA ILE A 150 -14.19 10.30 -1.73
C ILE A 150 -13.71 11.75 -1.70
N GLU A 151 -13.07 12.17 -0.62
CA GLU A 151 -12.56 13.54 -0.51
C GLU A 151 -11.44 13.82 -1.51
N PHE A 152 -10.53 12.89 -1.69
CA PHE A 152 -9.50 12.94 -2.73
C PHE A 152 -10.14 13.11 -4.13
N THR A 153 -11.15 12.30 -4.44
CA THR A 153 -11.83 12.36 -5.74
C THR A 153 -12.60 13.66 -5.95
N ARG A 154 -13.16 14.25 -4.88
CA ARG A 154 -13.77 15.59 -4.94
C ARG A 154 -12.74 16.66 -5.28
N LYS A 155 -11.59 16.63 -4.63
CA LYS A 155 -10.50 17.55 -4.92
C LYS A 155 -10.03 17.40 -6.37
N GLN A 156 -9.83 16.18 -6.84
CA GLN A 156 -9.54 15.93 -8.26
C GLN A 156 -10.56 16.57 -9.20
N ALA A 157 -11.86 16.42 -8.89
CA ALA A 157 -12.93 17.00 -9.70
C ALA A 157 -12.91 18.54 -9.70
N GLU A 158 -12.64 19.17 -8.56
CA GLU A 158 -12.48 20.62 -8.43
C GLU A 158 -11.30 21.15 -9.26
N ASP A 159 -10.21 20.40 -9.32
CA ASP A 159 -9.01 20.71 -10.10
C ASP A 159 -9.13 20.33 -11.59
N GLY A 160 -10.25 19.73 -11.99
CA GLY A 160 -10.54 19.35 -13.38
C GLY A 160 -10.01 17.98 -13.82
N TYR A 161 -9.58 17.14 -12.87
CA TYR A 161 -9.04 15.80 -13.11
C TYR A 161 -10.05 14.70 -12.75
N PHE A 162 -11.27 14.81 -13.20
CA PHE A 162 -12.27 13.78 -12.94
C PHE A 162 -12.26 12.69 -14.02
N MET A 163 -12.62 11.47 -13.64
CA MET A 163 -12.73 10.34 -14.57
C MET A 163 -13.82 10.58 -15.63
N ALA A 164 -13.72 9.90 -16.78
CA ALA A 164 -14.74 9.97 -17.82
C ALA A 164 -16.09 9.44 -17.30
N GLU A 165 -17.21 9.99 -17.86
CA GLU A 165 -18.58 9.68 -17.38
C GLU A 165 -18.90 8.18 -17.44
N ASP A 166 -18.47 7.48 -18.49
CA ASP A 166 -18.68 6.05 -18.65
C ASP A 166 -17.92 5.22 -17.60
N ILE A 167 -16.72 5.67 -17.20
CA ILE A 167 -15.94 5.05 -16.12
C ILE A 167 -16.60 5.29 -14.77
N ALA A 168 -17.06 6.52 -14.51
CA ALA A 168 -17.79 6.84 -13.28
C ALA A 168 -19.08 5.99 -13.17
N GLN A 169 -19.83 5.81 -14.26
CA GLN A 169 -21.01 4.98 -14.28
C GLN A 169 -20.69 3.50 -13.99
N GLN A 170 -19.63 2.95 -14.57
CA GLN A 170 -19.19 1.58 -14.29
C GLN A 170 -18.82 1.40 -12.81
N SER A 171 -18.16 2.37 -12.20
CA SER A 171 -17.82 2.33 -10.76
C SER A 171 -19.08 2.34 -9.88
N ILE A 172 -20.08 3.16 -10.25
CA ILE A 172 -21.39 3.19 -9.56
C ILE A 172 -22.11 1.84 -9.70
N ASP A 173 -22.17 1.29 -10.90
CA ASP A 173 -22.81 0.01 -11.18
C ASP A 173 -22.16 -1.13 -10.38
N GLU A 174 -20.84 -1.11 -10.21
CA GLU A 174 -20.10 -2.10 -9.41
C GLU A 174 -20.43 -1.96 -7.92
N CYS A 175 -20.45 -0.75 -7.37
CA CYS A 175 -20.89 -0.49 -5.99
C CYS A 175 -22.33 -0.98 -5.76
N GLU A 176 -23.26 -0.66 -6.68
CA GLU A 176 -24.64 -1.11 -6.58
C GLU A 176 -24.79 -2.63 -6.63
N LYS A 177 -24.00 -3.31 -7.42
CA LYS A 177 -23.98 -4.76 -7.51
C LYS A 177 -23.55 -5.39 -6.19
N HIS A 178 -22.54 -4.84 -5.53
CA HIS A 178 -22.13 -5.30 -4.20
C HIS A 178 -23.23 -5.07 -3.14
N ILE A 179 -23.85 -3.90 -3.13
CA ILE A 179 -24.95 -3.57 -2.20
C ILE A 179 -26.17 -4.49 -2.41
N LYS A 180 -26.48 -4.83 -3.67
CA LYS A 180 -27.64 -5.69 -4.01
C LYS A 180 -27.36 -7.19 -3.86
N ASN A 181 -26.11 -7.58 -3.67
CA ASN A 181 -25.74 -8.98 -3.53
C ASN A 181 -26.00 -9.46 -2.08
N ASP A 182 -27.28 -9.50 -1.71
CA ASP A 182 -27.78 -9.95 -0.40
C ASP A 182 -27.70 -11.50 -0.33
N LYS A 183 -26.48 -12.03 -0.39
CA LYS A 183 -26.26 -13.43 -0.04
C LYS A 183 -26.13 -13.48 1.48
N SER A 184 -27.22 -13.92 2.15
CA SER A 184 -27.12 -14.37 3.53
C SER A 184 -25.99 -15.39 3.64
N VAL A 185 -25.10 -15.20 4.60
CA VAL A 185 -24.13 -16.21 5.01
C VAL A 185 -24.95 -17.26 5.76
N ASP A 186 -25.32 -18.36 5.06
CA ASP A 186 -25.92 -19.57 5.66
C ASP A 186 -24.82 -20.42 6.30
#